data_a37678e424557234d9c8b0ec6c1c668d
#
_entry.id   a37678e424557234d9c8b0ec6c1c668d
#
_cell.length_a   1.000
_cell.length_b   1.000
_cell.length_c   1.000
_cell.angle_alpha   90.00
_cell.angle_beta   90.00
_cell.angle_gamma   90.00
#
_symmetry.space_group_name_H-M   'P 1'
#
loop_
_entity.id
_entity.type
_entity.pdbx_description
1 polymer ?
#
loop_
_entity_poly.entity_id
_entity_poly.type
_entity_poly.pdbx_seq_one_letter_code
_entity_poly.pdbx_strand_id
1 'polypeptide(L)'
;MLLTSVIIVLREILEAALLIATLLAATRFSNIGYGWLRMSISSGIVGAFIFAWQLRALSNLYDGVGYELINAALQVLIYGVIIVLIAQLFRLYFRVTPNNTPLAFVMGFALCLSIIREGSEIFIYFSGFIHSTESLSSGILGSIIGASVGFSFGALFYFLLSALKQSVALVVTIGLLILVGAGMCSQASQLLMQADFLPSQRPLWNTSSLIAESSIPGQLLYALIGYEATPSPLQVSIYTGSIFISLIAAVVSYKVYSRTRNKEESINS
;
A
#
# COMPACT_ATOMS: atom_id res chain seq x y z
N MET A 1 -18.79 -13.78 -13.73
CA MET A 1 -17.93 -14.40 -12.71
C MET A 1 -16.45 -14.34 -13.06
N LEU A 2 -15.96 -14.98 -14.13
CA LEU A 2 -14.52 -15.03 -14.45
C LEU A 2 -13.86 -13.65 -14.53
N LEU A 3 -14.40 -12.71 -15.31
CA LEU A 3 -13.84 -11.36 -15.47
C LEU A 3 -13.81 -10.57 -14.15
N THR A 4 -14.86 -10.70 -13.36
CA THR A 4 -14.94 -10.06 -12.02
C THR A 4 -13.82 -10.56 -11.09
N SER A 5 -13.57 -11.89 -11.09
CA SER A 5 -12.49 -12.50 -10.33
C SER A 5 -11.11 -12.02 -10.80
N VAL A 6 -10.91 -11.90 -12.13
CA VAL A 6 -9.67 -11.35 -12.70
C VAL A 6 -9.43 -9.94 -12.17
N ILE A 7 -10.43 -9.06 -12.23
CA ILE A 7 -10.29 -7.65 -11.87
C ILE A 7 -10.02 -7.50 -10.36
N ILE A 8 -10.79 -8.19 -9.51
CA ILE A 8 -10.65 -8.08 -8.05
C ILE A 8 -9.28 -8.59 -7.62
N VAL A 9 -8.91 -9.82 -8.00
CA VAL A 9 -7.62 -10.38 -7.59
C VAL A 9 -6.44 -9.64 -8.22
N LEU A 10 -6.58 -9.16 -9.46
CA LEU A 10 -5.57 -8.31 -10.09
C LEU A 10 -5.30 -7.06 -9.25
N ARG A 11 -6.33 -6.38 -8.77
CA ARG A 11 -6.22 -5.18 -7.95
C ARG A 11 -5.42 -5.45 -6.66
N GLU A 12 -5.85 -6.44 -5.87
CA GLU A 12 -5.22 -6.73 -4.59
C GLU A 12 -3.75 -7.19 -4.76
N ILE A 13 -3.51 -8.02 -5.78
CA ILE A 13 -2.14 -8.46 -6.09
C ILE A 13 -1.28 -7.31 -6.63
N LEU A 14 -1.83 -6.38 -7.43
CA LEU A 14 -1.10 -5.21 -7.90
C LEU A 14 -0.66 -4.32 -6.74
N GLU A 15 -1.55 -4.00 -5.79
CA GLU A 15 -1.22 -3.18 -4.63
C GLU A 15 -0.07 -3.80 -3.83
N ALA A 16 -0.18 -5.09 -3.49
CA ALA A 16 0.89 -5.81 -2.80
C ALA A 16 2.19 -5.89 -3.62
N ALA A 17 2.11 -6.23 -4.91
CA ALA A 17 3.28 -6.42 -5.77
C ALA A 17 4.02 -5.11 -6.04
N LEU A 18 3.32 -3.99 -6.19
CA LEU A 18 3.93 -2.66 -6.35
C LEU A 18 4.62 -2.20 -5.07
N LEU A 19 4.01 -2.44 -3.90
CA LEU A 19 4.66 -2.17 -2.62
C LEU A 19 5.92 -3.04 -2.46
N ILE A 20 5.84 -4.34 -2.74
CA ILE A 20 7.00 -5.25 -2.71
C ILE A 20 8.09 -4.76 -3.65
N ALA A 21 7.78 -4.42 -4.90
CA ALA A 21 8.73 -3.95 -5.89
C ALA A 21 9.45 -2.66 -5.42
N THR A 22 8.69 -1.74 -4.85
CA THR A 22 9.19 -0.47 -4.32
C THR A 22 10.12 -0.70 -3.11
N LEU A 23 9.74 -1.58 -2.17
CA LEU A 23 10.55 -1.93 -1.01
C LEU A 23 11.79 -2.73 -1.39
N LEU A 24 11.71 -3.63 -2.37
CA LEU A 24 12.87 -4.36 -2.90
C LEU A 24 13.87 -3.41 -3.57
N ALA A 25 13.40 -2.42 -4.33
CA ALA A 25 14.27 -1.39 -4.88
C ALA A 25 14.97 -0.61 -3.76
N ALA A 26 14.25 -0.22 -2.70
CA ALA A 26 14.83 0.43 -1.53
C ALA A 26 15.87 -0.45 -0.83
N THR A 27 15.63 -1.76 -0.69
CA THR A 27 16.55 -2.73 -0.11
C THR A 27 17.90 -2.77 -0.84
N ARG A 28 17.84 -2.78 -2.17
CA ARG A 28 19.04 -2.80 -3.02
C ARG A 28 19.94 -1.57 -2.77
N PHE A 29 19.35 -0.40 -2.53
CA PHE A 29 20.10 0.83 -2.30
C PHE A 29 20.61 0.98 -0.87
N SER A 30 20.04 0.23 0.07
CA SER A 30 20.35 0.30 1.50
C SER A 30 21.32 -0.80 1.96
N ASN A 31 21.78 -1.68 1.07
CA ASN A 31 22.61 -2.85 1.40
C ASN A 31 22.03 -3.75 2.52
N ILE A 32 20.71 -3.87 2.56
CA ILE A 32 19.99 -4.71 3.54
C ILE A 32 19.82 -6.11 2.97
N GLY A 33 20.00 -7.16 3.79
CA GLY A 33 19.72 -8.52 3.39
C GLY A 33 18.23 -8.78 3.21
N TYR A 34 17.86 -9.74 2.34
CA TYR A 34 16.47 -10.07 2.00
C TYR A 34 15.72 -10.90 3.05
N GLY A 35 16.30 -11.13 4.23
CA GLY A 35 15.68 -11.92 5.31
C GLY A 35 14.33 -11.36 5.78
N TRP A 36 14.20 -10.04 5.84
CA TRP A 36 12.99 -9.35 6.22
C TRP A 36 11.79 -9.69 5.30
N LEU A 37 12.04 -9.87 4.00
CA LEU A 37 10.99 -10.16 3.01
C LEU A 37 10.31 -11.50 3.31
N ARG A 38 11.10 -12.57 3.55
CA ARG A 38 10.54 -13.89 3.86
C ARG A 38 9.72 -13.89 5.15
N MET A 39 10.24 -13.24 6.20
CA MET A 39 9.52 -13.11 7.46
C MET A 39 8.20 -12.33 7.29
N SER A 40 8.22 -11.23 6.54
CA SER A 40 7.04 -10.40 6.31
C SER A 40 5.97 -11.12 5.49
N ILE A 41 6.37 -11.83 4.44
CA ILE A 41 5.42 -12.61 3.63
C ILE A 41 4.80 -13.73 4.48
N SER A 42 5.62 -14.50 5.20
CA SER A 42 5.10 -15.60 6.03
C SER A 42 4.18 -15.10 7.14
N SER A 43 4.58 -14.06 7.87
CA SER A 43 3.75 -13.47 8.94
C SER A 43 2.51 -12.78 8.39
N GLY A 44 2.62 -12.13 7.23
CA GLY A 44 1.49 -11.50 6.54
C GLY A 44 0.43 -12.51 6.10
N ILE A 45 0.84 -13.64 5.51
CA ILE A 45 -0.08 -14.72 5.12
C ILE A 45 -0.78 -15.31 6.36
N VAL A 46 -0.02 -15.62 7.42
CA VAL A 46 -0.61 -16.11 8.67
C VAL A 46 -1.59 -15.09 9.25
N GLY A 47 -1.21 -13.81 9.27
CA GLY A 47 -2.07 -12.72 9.73
C GLY A 47 -3.34 -12.57 8.89
N ALA A 48 -3.25 -12.69 7.56
CA ALA A 48 -4.41 -12.66 6.66
C ALA A 48 -5.39 -13.81 6.96
N PHE A 49 -4.88 -15.01 7.20
CA PHE A 49 -5.71 -16.15 7.63
C PHE A 49 -6.42 -15.91 8.96
N ILE A 50 -5.70 -15.39 9.96
CA ILE A 50 -6.28 -15.07 11.28
C ILE A 50 -7.35 -13.99 11.13
N PHE A 51 -7.08 -12.94 10.37
CA PHE A 51 -8.03 -11.85 10.12
C PHE A 51 -9.30 -12.37 9.43
N ALA A 52 -9.13 -13.16 8.37
CA ALA A 52 -10.24 -13.76 7.63
C ALA A 52 -11.05 -14.75 8.47
N TRP A 53 -10.42 -15.51 9.36
CA TRP A 53 -11.11 -16.40 10.31
C TRP A 53 -12.01 -15.62 11.27
N GLN A 54 -11.56 -14.47 11.74
CA GLN A 54 -12.31 -13.64 12.67
C GLN A 54 -13.30 -12.68 11.99
N LEU A 55 -13.41 -12.73 10.66
CA LEU A 55 -14.20 -11.78 9.88
C LEU A 55 -15.64 -11.64 10.38
N ARG A 56 -16.31 -12.77 10.68
CA ARG A 56 -17.71 -12.74 11.19
C ARG A 56 -17.83 -12.01 12.52
N ALA A 57 -16.86 -12.23 13.41
CA ALA A 57 -16.84 -11.55 14.71
C ALA A 57 -16.56 -10.05 14.54
N LEU A 58 -15.63 -9.72 13.65
CA LEU A 58 -15.24 -8.34 13.34
C LEU A 58 -16.37 -7.57 12.65
N SER A 59 -17.03 -8.18 11.66
CA SER A 59 -18.14 -7.55 10.93
C SER A 59 -19.35 -7.26 11.84
N ASN A 60 -19.58 -8.07 12.88
CA ASN A 60 -20.67 -7.84 13.82
C ASN A 60 -20.38 -6.74 14.86
N LEU A 61 -19.16 -6.20 14.88
CA LEU A 61 -18.83 -5.05 15.73
C LEU A 61 -19.50 -3.78 15.17
N TYR A 62 -19.84 -2.86 16.05
CA TYR A 62 -20.38 -1.54 15.68
C TYR A 62 -21.56 -1.61 14.70
N ASP A 63 -22.56 -2.44 15.02
CA ASP A 63 -23.81 -2.58 14.23
C ASP A 63 -23.60 -3.04 12.77
N GLY A 64 -22.53 -3.80 12.53
CA GLY A 64 -22.27 -4.42 11.22
C GLY A 64 -21.25 -3.73 10.35
N VAL A 65 -20.66 -2.60 10.79
CA VAL A 65 -19.64 -1.83 10.04
C VAL A 65 -18.21 -2.04 10.57
N GLY A 66 -18.01 -3.04 11.40
CA GLY A 66 -16.71 -3.31 12.04
C GLY A 66 -15.61 -3.66 11.04
N TYR A 67 -15.95 -4.31 9.93
CA TYR A 67 -14.99 -4.63 8.87
C TYR A 67 -14.41 -3.36 8.20
N GLU A 68 -15.29 -2.43 7.82
CA GLU A 68 -14.92 -1.16 7.18
C GLU A 68 -14.04 -0.34 8.12
N LEU A 69 -14.38 -0.29 9.40
CA LEU A 69 -13.65 0.47 10.41
C LEU A 69 -12.24 -0.10 10.63
N ILE A 70 -12.12 -1.44 10.76
CA ILE A 70 -10.82 -2.09 10.97
C ILE A 70 -9.95 -1.96 9.72
N ASN A 71 -10.53 -2.13 8.54
CA ASN A 71 -9.79 -1.99 7.28
C ASN A 71 -9.30 -0.55 7.07
N ALA A 72 -10.13 0.45 7.38
CA ALA A 72 -9.72 1.85 7.38
C ALA A 72 -8.58 2.11 8.39
N ALA A 73 -8.68 1.55 9.59
CA ALA A 73 -7.62 1.68 10.60
C ALA A 73 -6.30 1.02 10.15
N LEU A 74 -6.35 -0.14 9.50
CA LEU A 74 -5.18 -0.79 8.92
C LEU A 74 -4.52 0.09 7.85
N GLN A 75 -5.30 0.71 6.96
CA GLN A 75 -4.77 1.61 5.92
C GLN A 75 -4.09 2.84 6.52
N VAL A 76 -4.70 3.46 7.53
CA VAL A 76 -4.09 4.59 8.24
C VAL A 76 -2.80 4.17 8.97
N LEU A 77 -2.77 2.96 9.55
CA LEU A 77 -1.58 2.41 10.19
C LEU A 77 -0.47 2.17 9.16
N ILE A 78 -0.78 1.56 8.02
CA ILE A 78 0.18 1.33 6.92
C ILE A 78 0.73 2.68 6.44
N TYR A 79 -0.12 3.68 6.25
CA TYR A 79 0.31 5.03 5.92
C TYR A 79 1.28 5.62 6.94
N GLY A 80 1.00 5.47 8.24
CA GLY A 80 1.91 5.89 9.32
C GLY A 80 3.29 5.22 9.22
N VAL A 81 3.33 3.92 8.92
CA VAL A 81 4.57 3.17 8.70
C VAL A 81 5.30 3.64 7.44
N ILE A 82 4.56 3.93 6.36
CA ILE A 82 5.13 4.49 5.11
C ILE A 82 5.76 5.87 5.37
N ILE A 83 5.16 6.73 6.18
CA ILE A 83 5.77 8.02 6.56
C ILE A 83 7.14 7.81 7.24
N VAL A 84 7.23 6.87 8.18
CA VAL A 84 8.50 6.53 8.84
C VAL A 84 9.52 6.01 7.83
N LEU A 85 9.08 5.18 6.89
CA LEU A 85 9.91 4.66 5.81
C LEU A 85 10.43 5.76 4.88
N ILE A 86 9.56 6.67 4.43
CA ILE A 86 9.91 7.84 3.62
C ILE A 86 10.97 8.68 4.34
N ALA A 87 10.77 8.94 5.65
CA ALA A 87 11.71 9.69 6.45
C ALA A 87 13.10 9.03 6.52
N GLN A 88 13.17 7.70 6.61
CA GLN A 88 14.42 6.94 6.61
C GLN A 88 15.09 6.92 5.22
N LEU A 89 14.33 6.69 4.15
CA LEU A 89 14.85 6.70 2.78
C LEU A 89 15.33 8.09 2.35
N PHE A 90 14.67 9.14 2.80
CA PHE A 90 15.08 10.52 2.54
C PHE A 90 16.44 10.84 3.19
N ARG A 91 16.70 10.34 4.41
CA ARG A 91 18.02 10.41 5.05
C ARG A 91 19.07 9.65 4.24
N LEU A 92 18.73 8.45 3.77
CA LEU A 92 19.63 7.64 2.94
C LEU A 92 20.01 8.36 1.64
N TYR A 93 19.07 9.05 0.99
CA TYR A 93 19.32 9.85 -0.19
C TYR A 93 20.42 10.91 0.03
N PHE A 94 20.42 11.55 1.18
CA PHE A 94 21.45 12.52 1.57
C PHE A 94 22.70 11.89 2.21
N ARG A 95 22.94 10.59 1.99
CA ARG A 95 24.10 9.81 2.49
C ARG A 95 24.26 9.83 4.02
N VAL A 96 23.17 10.03 4.71
CA VAL A 96 23.09 9.88 6.13
C VAL A 96 22.84 8.42 6.41
N THR A 97 23.84 7.68 6.90
CA THR A 97 23.72 6.24 7.14
C THR A 97 22.72 5.95 8.25
N PRO A 98 21.52 5.46 7.94
CA PRO A 98 20.65 4.92 8.97
C PRO A 98 21.21 3.58 9.45
N ASN A 99 20.98 3.23 10.72
CA ASN A 99 21.13 1.85 11.15
C ASN A 99 20.26 0.94 10.26
N ASN A 100 20.84 -0.07 9.64
CA ASN A 100 20.14 -0.92 8.68
C ASN A 100 19.02 -1.76 9.32
N THR A 101 19.12 -2.07 10.61
CA THR A 101 18.14 -2.89 11.34
C THR A 101 16.76 -2.23 11.46
N PRO A 102 16.62 -0.95 11.87
CA PRO A 102 15.30 -0.33 11.95
C PRO A 102 14.65 -0.16 10.58
N LEU A 103 15.42 0.09 9.51
CA LEU A 103 14.86 0.20 8.17
C LEU A 103 14.28 -1.13 7.69
N ALA A 104 14.99 -2.25 7.86
CA ALA A 104 14.51 -3.59 7.52
C ALA A 104 13.22 -3.95 8.28
N PHE A 105 13.15 -3.59 9.57
CA PHE A 105 11.96 -3.82 10.39
C PHE A 105 10.76 -3.01 9.89
N VAL A 106 10.93 -1.72 9.62
CA VAL A 106 9.85 -0.85 9.12
C VAL A 106 9.35 -1.32 7.75
N MET A 107 10.26 -1.69 6.83
CA MET A 107 9.90 -2.28 5.54
C MET A 107 9.12 -3.57 5.71
N GLY A 108 9.60 -4.45 6.58
CA GLY A 108 8.95 -5.73 6.87
C GLY A 108 7.58 -5.57 7.49
N PHE A 109 7.43 -4.62 8.40
CA PHE A 109 6.16 -4.35 9.06
C PHE A 109 5.14 -3.75 8.10
N ALA A 110 5.52 -2.78 7.25
CA ALA A 110 4.68 -2.24 6.21
C ALA A 110 4.16 -3.33 5.26
N LEU A 111 5.06 -4.20 4.78
CA LEU A 111 4.70 -5.29 3.90
C LEU A 111 3.80 -6.33 4.58
N CYS A 112 4.08 -6.69 5.84
CA CYS A 112 3.25 -7.62 6.60
C CYS A 112 1.81 -7.12 6.72
N LEU A 113 1.61 -5.85 7.10
CA LEU A 113 0.30 -5.24 7.21
C LEU A 113 -0.43 -5.17 5.86
N SER A 114 0.28 -4.83 4.78
CA SER A 114 -0.29 -4.82 3.43
C SER A 114 -0.76 -6.22 3.02
N ILE A 115 0.04 -7.27 3.23
CA ILE A 115 -0.35 -8.64 2.91
C ILE A 115 -1.55 -9.10 3.76
N ILE A 116 -1.63 -8.70 5.03
CA ILE A 116 -2.79 -8.98 5.88
C ILE A 116 -4.05 -8.38 5.26
N ARG A 117 -3.97 -7.13 4.84
CA ARG A 117 -5.11 -6.42 4.24
C ARG A 117 -5.51 -7.05 2.90
N GLU A 118 -4.61 -7.07 1.91
CA GLU A 118 -4.92 -7.55 0.56
C GLU A 118 -5.28 -9.04 0.56
N GLY A 119 -4.55 -9.85 1.34
CA GLY A 119 -4.84 -11.28 1.49
C GLY A 119 -6.20 -11.54 2.14
N SER A 120 -6.63 -10.73 3.09
CA SER A 120 -7.96 -10.85 3.68
C SER A 120 -9.08 -10.51 2.69
N GLU A 121 -8.90 -9.48 1.84
CA GLU A 121 -9.87 -9.11 0.81
C GLU A 121 -10.04 -10.22 -0.24
N ILE A 122 -8.94 -10.82 -0.68
CA ILE A 122 -8.96 -12.00 -1.56
C ILE A 122 -9.72 -13.17 -0.88
N PHE A 123 -9.45 -13.43 0.40
CA PHE A 123 -10.10 -14.51 1.12
C PHE A 123 -11.61 -14.28 1.27
N ILE A 124 -12.03 -13.05 1.60
CA ILE A 124 -13.43 -12.67 1.69
C ILE A 124 -14.13 -12.88 0.36
N TYR A 125 -13.51 -12.46 -0.72
CA TYR A 125 -14.02 -12.66 -2.07
C TYR A 125 -14.27 -14.14 -2.35
N PHE A 126 -13.31 -15.03 -2.05
CA PHE A 126 -13.47 -16.46 -2.23
C PHE A 126 -14.52 -17.07 -1.33
N SER A 127 -14.68 -16.59 -0.10
CA SER A 127 -15.67 -17.12 0.84
C SER A 127 -17.11 -17.00 0.32
N GLY A 128 -17.37 -16.02 -0.55
CA GLY A 128 -18.65 -15.83 -1.21
C GLY A 128 -19.02 -16.94 -2.22
N PHE A 129 -18.04 -17.71 -2.73
CA PHE A 129 -18.26 -18.73 -3.77
C PHE A 129 -18.21 -20.18 -3.29
N ILE A 130 -17.94 -20.44 -2.02
CA ILE A 130 -17.75 -21.79 -1.47
C ILE A 130 -18.98 -22.68 -1.70
N HIS A 131 -20.16 -22.11 -1.88
CA HIS A 131 -21.42 -22.83 -1.97
C HIS A 131 -21.83 -23.24 -3.40
N SER A 132 -21.09 -22.86 -4.46
CA SER A 132 -21.42 -23.24 -5.83
C SER A 132 -20.17 -23.67 -6.60
N THR A 133 -20.10 -24.95 -6.99
CA THR A 133 -18.92 -25.55 -7.68
C THR A 133 -18.62 -24.91 -9.03
N GLU A 134 -19.65 -24.50 -9.78
CA GLU A 134 -19.49 -23.86 -11.10
C GLU A 134 -18.95 -22.43 -10.99
N SER A 135 -19.39 -21.69 -9.99
CA SER A 135 -18.88 -20.35 -9.67
C SER A 135 -17.46 -20.41 -9.12
N LEU A 136 -17.14 -21.44 -8.34
CA LEU A 136 -15.83 -21.65 -7.74
C LEU A 136 -14.75 -21.91 -8.82
N SER A 137 -15.00 -22.75 -9.81
CA SER A 137 -14.04 -23.03 -10.88
C SER A 137 -13.72 -21.79 -11.71
N SER A 138 -14.75 -21.03 -12.10
CA SER A 138 -14.59 -19.76 -12.81
C SER A 138 -13.89 -18.70 -11.96
N GLY A 139 -14.17 -18.67 -10.66
CA GLY A 139 -13.52 -17.80 -9.68
C GLY A 139 -12.03 -18.10 -9.55
N ILE A 140 -11.64 -19.37 -9.39
CA ILE A 140 -10.23 -19.80 -9.29
C ILE A 140 -9.46 -19.47 -10.56
N LEU A 141 -10.02 -19.82 -11.74
CA LEU A 141 -9.35 -19.51 -13.02
C LEU A 141 -9.14 -18.01 -13.21
N GLY A 142 -10.16 -17.18 -12.92
CA GLY A 142 -10.04 -15.74 -12.99
C GLY A 142 -8.98 -15.21 -12.03
N SER A 143 -8.91 -15.76 -10.82
CA SER A 143 -7.92 -15.35 -9.81
C SER A 143 -6.49 -15.73 -10.20
N ILE A 144 -6.28 -16.90 -10.80
CA ILE A 144 -4.96 -17.29 -11.30
C ILE A 144 -4.51 -16.33 -12.41
N ILE A 145 -5.41 -15.96 -13.33
CA ILE A 145 -5.12 -15.00 -14.40
C ILE A 145 -4.81 -13.62 -13.80
N GLY A 146 -5.67 -13.11 -12.91
CA GLY A 146 -5.49 -11.82 -12.25
C GLY A 146 -4.19 -11.75 -11.48
N ALA A 147 -3.88 -12.78 -10.66
CA ALA A 147 -2.64 -12.87 -9.91
C ALA A 147 -1.41 -12.93 -10.83
N SER A 148 -1.45 -13.73 -11.91
CA SER A 148 -0.34 -13.82 -12.86
C SER A 148 -0.04 -12.49 -13.52
N VAL A 149 -1.07 -11.76 -13.93
CA VAL A 149 -0.93 -10.41 -14.51
C VAL A 149 -0.38 -9.43 -13.45
N GLY A 150 -0.93 -9.42 -12.23
CA GLY A 150 -0.49 -8.54 -11.15
C GLY A 150 0.98 -8.77 -10.77
N PHE A 151 1.41 -10.03 -10.60
CA PHE A 151 2.82 -10.34 -10.35
C PHE A 151 3.73 -9.97 -11.51
N SER A 152 3.29 -10.14 -12.75
CA SER A 152 4.06 -9.74 -13.93
C SER A 152 4.29 -8.24 -13.96
N PHE A 153 3.28 -7.42 -13.66
CA PHE A 153 3.43 -5.97 -13.52
C PHE A 153 4.35 -5.59 -12.36
N GLY A 154 4.22 -6.24 -11.20
CA GLY A 154 5.11 -6.01 -10.07
C GLY A 154 6.59 -6.32 -10.40
N ALA A 155 6.84 -7.44 -11.07
CA ALA A 155 8.18 -7.82 -11.54
C ALA A 155 8.73 -6.81 -12.55
N LEU A 156 7.94 -6.44 -13.56
CA LEU A 156 8.31 -5.43 -14.55
C LEU A 156 8.66 -4.10 -13.86
N PHE A 157 7.87 -3.68 -12.90
CA PHE A 157 8.07 -2.46 -12.15
C PHE A 157 9.36 -2.50 -11.30
N TYR A 158 9.64 -3.64 -10.65
CA TYR A 158 10.90 -3.84 -9.96
C TYR A 158 12.10 -3.74 -10.88
N PHE A 159 12.07 -4.38 -12.06
CA PHE A 159 13.15 -4.29 -13.04
C PHE A 159 13.33 -2.87 -13.56
N LEU A 160 12.23 -2.14 -13.81
CA LEU A 160 12.27 -0.75 -14.23
C LEU A 160 12.96 0.14 -13.18
N LEU A 161 12.57 0.03 -11.91
CA LEU A 161 13.21 0.76 -10.81
C LEU A 161 14.69 0.37 -10.66
N SER A 162 15.00 -0.92 -10.82
CA SER A 162 16.36 -1.43 -10.70
C SER A 162 17.29 -1.02 -11.83
N ALA A 163 16.75 -0.67 -13.00
CA ALA A 163 17.51 -0.16 -14.13
C ALA A 163 17.90 1.33 -13.98
N LEU A 164 17.25 2.06 -13.08
CA LEU A 164 17.55 3.46 -12.83
C LEU A 164 18.86 3.65 -12.05
N LYS A 165 19.50 4.80 -12.22
CA LYS A 165 20.62 5.23 -11.37
C LYS A 165 20.14 5.35 -9.91
N GLN A 166 20.97 5.00 -8.94
CA GLN A 166 20.62 4.95 -7.52
C GLN A 166 19.90 6.20 -7.01
N SER A 167 20.39 7.40 -7.34
CA SER A 167 19.78 8.65 -6.89
C SER A 167 18.38 8.84 -7.49
N VAL A 168 18.20 8.54 -8.79
CA VAL A 168 16.90 8.65 -9.47
C VAL A 168 15.94 7.61 -8.92
N ALA A 169 16.39 6.37 -8.76
CA ALA A 169 15.57 5.29 -8.22
C ALA A 169 15.08 5.60 -6.80
N LEU A 170 15.90 6.16 -5.92
CA LEU A 170 15.50 6.58 -4.58
C LEU A 170 14.43 7.68 -4.61
N VAL A 171 14.61 8.69 -5.48
CA VAL A 171 13.60 9.76 -5.63
C VAL A 171 12.28 9.19 -6.14
N VAL A 172 12.32 8.33 -7.16
CA VAL A 172 11.12 7.66 -7.70
C VAL A 172 10.47 6.78 -6.63
N THR A 173 11.26 5.98 -5.89
CA THR A 173 10.77 5.13 -4.80
C THR A 173 10.07 5.96 -3.71
N ILE A 174 10.68 7.07 -3.26
CA ILE A 174 10.07 7.96 -2.27
C ILE A 174 8.79 8.59 -2.82
N GLY A 175 8.81 9.06 -4.07
CA GLY A 175 7.63 9.63 -4.73
C GLY A 175 6.46 8.62 -4.81
N LEU A 176 6.75 7.38 -5.18
CA LEU A 176 5.75 6.32 -5.23
C LEU A 176 5.19 5.97 -3.86
N LEU A 177 6.05 5.88 -2.83
CA LEU A 177 5.59 5.63 -1.46
C LEU A 177 4.68 6.77 -0.96
N ILE A 178 4.96 8.03 -1.32
CA ILE A 178 4.08 9.16 -1.00
C ILE A 178 2.72 8.98 -1.68
N LEU A 179 2.69 8.63 -2.96
CA LEU A 179 1.45 8.48 -3.72
C LEU A 179 0.63 7.26 -3.25
N VAL A 180 1.28 6.10 -3.04
CA VAL A 180 0.65 4.90 -2.49
C VAL A 180 0.08 5.18 -1.09
N GLY A 181 0.86 5.82 -0.21
CA GLY A 181 0.39 6.19 1.12
C GLY A 181 -0.79 7.15 1.11
N ALA A 182 -0.79 8.14 0.20
CA ALA A 182 -1.91 9.05 0.01
C ALA A 182 -3.16 8.33 -0.54
N GLY A 183 -2.97 7.39 -1.47
CA GLY A 183 -4.03 6.51 -1.97
C GLY A 183 -4.68 5.70 -0.84
N MET A 184 -3.88 5.12 0.06
CA MET A 184 -4.41 4.40 1.24
C MET A 184 -5.24 5.30 2.16
N CYS A 185 -4.84 6.55 2.37
CA CYS A 185 -5.64 7.49 3.14
C CYS A 185 -6.96 7.85 2.45
N SER A 186 -6.96 7.98 1.12
CA SER A 186 -8.18 8.19 0.33
C SER A 186 -9.13 7.00 0.47
N GLN A 187 -8.61 5.78 0.31
CA GLN A 187 -9.39 4.54 0.48
C GLN A 187 -9.94 4.40 1.91
N ALA A 188 -9.14 4.70 2.94
CA ALA A 188 -9.58 4.70 4.33
C ALA A 188 -10.76 5.66 4.53
N SER A 189 -10.72 6.85 3.93
CA SER A 189 -11.83 7.79 3.99
C SER A 189 -13.10 7.28 3.30
N GLN A 190 -12.96 6.54 2.22
CA GLN A 190 -14.08 5.90 1.51
C GLN A 190 -14.74 4.83 2.39
N LEU A 191 -13.95 3.98 3.05
CA LEU A 191 -14.46 2.99 4.00
C LEU A 191 -15.20 3.65 5.17
N LEU A 192 -14.66 4.75 5.71
CA LEU A 192 -15.32 5.51 6.77
C LEU A 192 -16.61 6.21 6.29
N MET A 193 -16.71 6.59 5.01
CA MET A 193 -17.97 7.07 4.42
C MET A 193 -18.97 5.93 4.23
N GLN A 194 -18.53 4.74 3.86
CA GLN A 194 -19.38 3.54 3.75
C GLN A 194 -19.92 3.10 5.11
N ALA A 195 -19.14 3.32 6.18
CA ALA A 195 -19.53 3.04 7.56
C ALA A 195 -20.31 4.20 8.24
N ASP A 196 -20.73 5.22 7.50
CA ASP A 196 -21.43 6.42 7.98
C ASP A 196 -20.69 7.24 9.07
N PHE A 197 -19.37 7.01 9.25
CA PHE A 197 -18.52 7.85 10.13
C PHE A 197 -18.15 9.18 9.50
N LEU A 198 -18.13 9.25 8.15
CA LEU A 198 -17.89 10.45 7.40
C LEU A 198 -19.07 10.74 6.46
N PRO A 199 -19.41 12.01 6.22
CA PRO A 199 -20.54 12.34 5.37
C PRO A 199 -20.27 11.97 3.91
N SER A 200 -21.21 11.24 3.30
CA SER A 200 -21.21 10.97 1.86
C SER A 200 -21.40 12.25 1.07
N GLN A 201 -20.57 12.48 0.08
CA GLN A 201 -20.56 13.69 -0.74
C GLN A 201 -20.71 13.35 -2.23
N ARG A 202 -21.23 14.28 -3.03
CA ARG A 202 -21.26 14.12 -4.49
C ARG A 202 -19.84 14.14 -5.04
N PRO A 203 -19.55 13.34 -6.09
CA PRO A 203 -18.25 13.36 -6.75
C PRO A 203 -17.87 14.77 -7.23
N LEU A 204 -16.60 15.11 -7.10
CA LEU A 204 -16.05 16.38 -7.56
C LEU A 204 -15.94 16.41 -9.10
N TRP A 205 -15.58 15.27 -9.71
CA TRP A 205 -15.54 15.06 -11.16
C TRP A 205 -15.91 13.62 -11.49
N ASN A 206 -16.07 13.33 -12.78
CA ASN A 206 -16.26 11.98 -13.30
C ASN A 206 -15.40 11.78 -14.55
N THR A 207 -14.34 10.97 -14.42
CA THR A 207 -13.42 10.61 -15.49
C THR A 207 -13.61 9.17 -15.96
N SER A 208 -14.70 8.49 -15.58
CA SER A 208 -14.97 7.09 -15.95
C SER A 208 -15.05 6.87 -17.47
N SER A 209 -15.43 7.92 -18.24
CA SER A 209 -15.46 7.88 -19.70
C SER A 209 -14.06 7.89 -20.33
N LEU A 210 -13.05 8.41 -19.64
CA LEU A 210 -11.66 8.43 -20.09
C LEU A 210 -10.93 7.16 -19.67
N ILE A 211 -10.95 6.87 -18.36
CA ILE A 211 -10.32 5.68 -17.77
C ILE A 211 -11.29 5.12 -16.73
N ALA A 212 -11.95 4.03 -17.07
CA ALA A 212 -12.83 3.32 -16.14
C ALA A 212 -12.00 2.65 -15.04
N GLU A 213 -12.43 2.74 -13.79
CA GLU A 213 -11.75 2.08 -12.65
C GLU A 213 -11.65 0.55 -12.83
N SER A 214 -12.66 -0.07 -13.46
CA SER A 214 -12.66 -1.50 -13.76
C SER A 214 -11.75 -1.91 -14.92
N SER A 215 -11.13 -0.98 -15.63
CA SER A 215 -10.16 -1.27 -16.69
C SER A 215 -8.78 -1.59 -16.13
N ILE A 216 -7.96 -2.38 -16.85
CA ILE A 216 -6.57 -2.66 -16.43
C ILE A 216 -5.77 -1.37 -16.21
N PRO A 217 -5.81 -0.35 -17.10
CA PRO A 217 -5.15 0.93 -16.83
C PRO A 217 -5.68 1.64 -15.56
N GLY A 218 -7.00 1.59 -15.32
CA GLY A 218 -7.62 2.16 -14.12
C GLY A 218 -7.09 1.49 -12.85
N GLN A 219 -7.03 0.16 -12.82
CA GLN A 219 -6.49 -0.60 -11.69
C GLN A 219 -5.00 -0.31 -11.45
N LEU A 220 -4.20 -0.17 -12.52
CA LEU A 220 -2.79 0.21 -12.40
C LEU A 220 -2.62 1.62 -11.82
N LEU A 221 -3.39 2.59 -12.30
CA LEU A 221 -3.36 3.95 -11.78
C LEU A 221 -3.87 4.02 -10.33
N TYR A 222 -4.90 3.22 -10.01
CA TYR A 222 -5.38 3.11 -8.64
C TYR A 222 -4.28 2.62 -7.69
N ALA A 223 -3.60 1.52 -8.04
CA ALA A 223 -2.54 0.94 -7.20
C ALA A 223 -1.27 1.83 -7.13
N LEU A 224 -0.93 2.57 -8.21
CA LEU A 224 0.26 3.41 -8.27
C LEU A 224 0.09 4.77 -7.60
N ILE A 225 -1.04 5.41 -7.84
CA ILE A 225 -1.26 6.81 -7.47
C ILE A 225 -2.57 7.06 -6.73
N GLY A 226 -3.32 6.01 -6.38
CA GLY A 226 -4.62 6.15 -5.72
C GLY A 226 -5.68 6.81 -6.63
N TYR A 227 -5.64 6.54 -7.96
CA TYR A 227 -6.60 7.12 -8.90
C TYR A 227 -8.02 6.64 -8.63
N GLU A 228 -8.95 7.57 -8.54
CA GLU A 228 -10.39 7.33 -8.52
C GLU A 228 -11.07 8.13 -9.63
N ALA A 229 -11.98 7.49 -10.37
CA ALA A 229 -12.68 8.15 -11.46
C ALA A 229 -13.74 9.13 -10.97
N THR A 230 -14.28 8.93 -9.77
CA THR A 230 -15.38 9.72 -9.18
C THR A 230 -15.11 10.07 -7.71
N PRO A 231 -13.99 10.77 -7.40
CA PRO A 231 -13.64 11.03 -6.01
C PRO A 231 -14.53 12.12 -5.39
N SER A 232 -14.82 11.98 -4.10
CA SER A 232 -15.49 13.01 -3.32
C SER A 232 -14.52 14.15 -2.95
N PRO A 233 -15.03 15.37 -2.65
CA PRO A 233 -14.20 16.49 -2.17
C PRO A 233 -13.38 16.14 -0.94
N LEU A 234 -13.94 15.33 -0.03
CA LEU A 234 -13.26 14.88 1.18
C LEU A 234 -12.10 13.94 0.86
N GLN A 235 -12.30 12.97 -0.05
CA GLN A 235 -11.23 12.07 -0.50
C GLN A 235 -10.06 12.84 -1.11
N VAL A 236 -10.35 13.81 -2.00
CA VAL A 236 -9.31 14.66 -2.62
C VAL A 236 -8.56 15.49 -1.57
N SER A 237 -9.27 16.02 -0.57
CA SER A 237 -8.68 16.81 0.51
C SER A 237 -7.76 15.94 1.38
N ILE A 238 -8.20 14.73 1.75
CA ILE A 238 -7.41 13.77 2.54
C ILE A 238 -6.20 13.30 1.74
N TYR A 239 -6.37 12.95 0.46
CA TYR A 239 -5.29 12.55 -0.43
C TYR A 239 -4.20 13.63 -0.51
N THR A 240 -4.60 14.86 -0.82
CA THR A 240 -3.68 16.00 -0.93
C THR A 240 -3.01 16.32 0.41
N GLY A 241 -3.78 16.32 1.50
CA GLY A 241 -3.26 16.51 2.86
C GLY A 241 -2.22 15.46 3.24
N SER A 242 -2.45 14.20 2.88
CA SER A 242 -1.52 13.09 3.13
C SER A 242 -0.21 13.26 2.37
N ILE A 243 -0.23 13.76 1.12
CA ILE A 243 0.98 14.10 0.37
C ILE A 243 1.79 15.16 1.13
N PHE A 244 1.13 16.25 1.57
CA PHE A 244 1.82 17.31 2.30
C PHE A 244 2.42 16.82 3.63
N ILE A 245 1.69 16.00 4.39
CA ILE A 245 2.19 15.41 5.64
C ILE A 245 3.44 14.56 5.37
N SER A 246 3.42 13.73 4.33
CA SER A 246 4.55 12.88 3.95
C SER A 246 5.78 13.71 3.55
N LEU A 247 5.59 14.79 2.78
CA LEU A 247 6.67 15.70 2.38
C LEU A 247 7.24 16.46 3.60
N ILE A 248 6.39 16.94 4.49
CA ILE A 248 6.82 17.61 5.73
C ILE A 248 7.64 16.64 6.59
N ALA A 249 7.16 15.40 6.77
CA ALA A 249 7.86 14.38 7.55
C ALA A 249 9.26 14.08 6.97
N ALA A 250 9.40 13.99 5.65
CA ALA A 250 10.67 13.81 4.98
C ALA A 250 11.65 14.97 5.27
N VAL A 251 11.20 16.22 5.09
CA VAL A 251 12.00 17.41 5.30
C VAL A 251 12.39 17.60 6.76
N VAL A 252 11.45 17.42 7.69
CA VAL A 252 11.71 17.53 9.13
C VAL A 252 12.73 16.50 9.57
N SER A 253 12.58 15.25 9.12
CA SER A 253 13.50 14.17 9.43
C SER A 253 14.95 14.50 9.01
N TYR A 254 15.12 15.08 7.82
CA TYR A 254 16.42 15.54 7.35
C TYR A 254 17.00 16.67 8.19
N LYS A 255 16.21 17.72 8.49
CA LYS A 255 16.66 18.87 9.28
C LYS A 255 17.07 18.50 10.71
N VAL A 256 16.30 17.65 11.37
CA VAL A 256 16.60 17.17 12.72
C VAL A 256 17.95 16.45 12.71
N TYR A 257 18.15 15.55 11.76
CA TYR A 257 19.38 14.79 11.69
C TYR A 257 20.62 15.65 11.34
N SER A 258 20.51 16.56 10.37
CA SER A 258 21.64 17.43 10.00
C SER A 258 22.10 18.31 11.17
N ARG A 259 21.17 18.75 12.03
CA ARG A 259 21.50 19.50 13.25
C ARG A 259 22.26 18.66 14.28
N THR A 260 21.84 17.40 14.46
CA THR A 260 22.49 16.49 15.42
C THR A 260 23.93 16.20 14.99
N ARG A 261 24.15 15.92 13.70
CA ARG A 261 25.48 15.69 13.15
C ARG A 261 26.42 16.90 13.30
N ASN A 262 25.97 18.08 12.95
CA ASN A 262 26.76 19.30 13.09
C ASN A 262 27.15 19.58 14.56
N LYS A 263 26.28 19.20 15.50
CA LYS A 263 26.56 19.33 16.94
C LYS A 263 27.61 18.32 17.42
N GLU A 264 27.57 17.08 16.93
CA GLU A 264 28.59 16.07 17.22
C GLU A 264 29.95 16.42 16.63
N GLU A 265 30.02 16.94 15.41
CA GLU A 265 31.25 17.43 14.78
C GLU A 265 31.86 18.61 15.54
N SER A 266 31.00 19.51 16.11
CA SER A 266 31.47 20.66 16.92
C SER A 266 31.95 20.29 18.32
N ILE A 267 31.59 19.12 18.85
CA ILE A 267 32.06 18.66 20.19
C ILE A 267 33.41 17.91 20.04
N ASN A 268 33.66 17.32 18.87
CA ASN A 268 34.86 16.51 18.58
C ASN A 268 35.98 17.33 17.92
N SER A 269 35.74 18.61 17.60
CA SER A 269 36.74 19.59 17.12
C SER A 269 37.23 20.48 18.24
#